data_8defe206097f51716de3f80dfabc7426
#
_entry.id   8defe206097f51716de3f80dfabc7426
#
_cell.length_a   1.000
_cell.length_b   1.000
_cell.length_c   1.000
_cell.angle_alpha   90.00
_cell.angle_beta   90.00
_cell.angle_gamma   90.00
#
_symmetry.space_group_name_H-M   'P 1'
#
loop_
_entity.id
_entity.type
_entity.pdbx_description
1 polymer ?
#
loop_
_entity_poly.entity_id
_entity_poly.type
_entity_poly.pdbx_seq_one_letter_code
_entity_poly.pdbx_strand_id
1 'polypeptide(L)'
;MKNLVFTSLLVLLSSASLLSQESTSVYKIEQGFVNANGVMIYYEEFGSGKPLMIVHGGPGASHDYFLPYLLPLDRHYRLIFIDERGSGKSERLEDVKQYTVENMVEDVEAVRKALGLGKMNLLGHSYGGVLAQAYAFKYQENLSHLILCSTFPSTSMMNEVFVKIKDNMTPELRERINKMESEGLFGHGLPYERNRYTDEYKIAAWGEGYFPYLYQRNPDPDYDPAADGFSWALYREMWGSNGEYIIDGNLKSVEYTDRLHTIKIPTLINCGDNDECAPSLSELMHEKIPGSELVIFPQSGHMTFVDQPNMFIKSIEDFLH
;
A
#
# COMPACT_ATOMS: atom_id res chain seq x y z
N MET A 1 20.13 -22.85 -83.18
CA MET A 1 19.75 -21.69 -82.40
C MET A 1 18.86 -22.20 -81.31
N LYS A 2 19.37 -22.25 -80.06
CA LYS A 2 18.70 -22.84 -78.91
C LYS A 2 18.11 -21.70 -78.09
N ASN A 3 16.80 -21.66 -77.92
CA ASN A 3 16.13 -20.70 -77.04
C ASN A 3 16.23 -21.18 -75.60
N LEU A 4 16.86 -20.36 -74.73
CA LEU A 4 16.84 -20.54 -73.30
C LEU A 4 15.60 -19.81 -72.76
N VAL A 5 14.71 -20.55 -72.12
CA VAL A 5 13.58 -20.00 -71.34
C VAL A 5 14.05 -19.85 -69.88
N PHE A 6 14.17 -18.60 -69.39
CA PHE A 6 14.40 -18.30 -68.00
C PHE A 6 13.05 -18.32 -67.25
N THR A 7 12.89 -19.29 -66.37
CA THR A 7 11.72 -19.35 -65.47
C THR A 7 12.14 -18.63 -64.14
N SER A 8 11.57 -17.45 -63.93
CA SER A 8 11.75 -16.70 -62.66
C SER A 8 10.84 -17.29 -61.60
N LEU A 9 11.43 -17.87 -60.57
CA LEU A 9 10.73 -18.35 -59.38
C LEU A 9 10.52 -17.16 -58.42
N LEU A 10 9.25 -16.71 -58.34
CA LEU A 10 8.82 -15.65 -57.40
C LEU A 10 8.61 -16.30 -56.02
N VAL A 11 9.53 -16.11 -55.08
CA VAL A 11 9.31 -16.51 -53.68
C VAL A 11 8.52 -15.42 -52.96
N LEU A 12 7.26 -15.67 -52.75
CA LEU A 12 6.38 -14.87 -51.90
C LEU A 12 6.74 -15.17 -50.44
N LEU A 13 7.53 -14.30 -49.80
CA LEU A 13 7.66 -14.28 -48.35
C LEU A 13 6.41 -13.66 -47.76
N SER A 14 5.51 -14.52 -47.28
CA SER A 14 4.41 -14.10 -46.44
C SER A 14 4.93 -13.79 -45.04
N SER A 15 5.17 -12.52 -44.74
CA SER A 15 5.35 -12.04 -43.38
C SER A 15 4.03 -12.15 -42.64
N ALA A 16 3.83 -13.26 -41.93
CA ALA A 16 2.80 -13.36 -40.95
C ALA A 16 3.16 -12.43 -39.78
N SER A 17 2.59 -11.24 -39.77
CA SER A 17 2.55 -10.40 -38.58
C SER A 17 1.78 -11.16 -37.51
N LEU A 18 2.49 -11.71 -36.54
CA LEU A 18 1.90 -12.11 -35.26
C LEU A 18 1.43 -10.81 -34.58
N LEU A 19 0.20 -10.41 -34.88
CA LEU A 19 -0.53 -9.53 -34.01
C LEU A 19 -0.75 -10.32 -32.72
N SER A 20 -0.03 -9.97 -31.66
CA SER A 20 -0.39 -10.41 -30.32
C SER A 20 -1.83 -9.91 -30.11
N GLN A 21 -2.79 -10.83 -30.13
CA GLN A 21 -4.10 -10.54 -29.60
C GLN A 21 -3.91 -10.26 -28.12
N GLU A 22 -3.99 -9.00 -27.74
CA GLU A 22 -4.22 -8.67 -26.33
C GLU A 22 -5.50 -9.40 -25.93
N SER A 23 -5.36 -10.44 -25.13
CA SER A 23 -6.50 -11.17 -24.61
C SER A 23 -7.24 -10.23 -23.67
N THR A 24 -8.40 -9.75 -24.05
CA THR A 24 -9.31 -9.04 -23.16
C THR A 24 -9.70 -10.00 -22.05
N SER A 25 -9.13 -9.82 -20.86
CA SER A 25 -9.55 -10.58 -19.68
C SER A 25 -10.76 -9.90 -19.05
N VAL A 26 -11.79 -10.69 -18.73
CA VAL A 26 -12.95 -10.22 -17.98
C VAL A 26 -12.76 -10.65 -16.54
N TYR A 27 -12.62 -9.70 -15.63
CA TYR A 27 -12.59 -9.97 -14.20
C TYR A 27 -14.01 -10.08 -13.66
N LYS A 28 -14.30 -11.16 -12.93
CA LYS A 28 -15.51 -11.26 -12.14
C LYS A 28 -15.23 -10.63 -10.77
N ILE A 29 -15.90 -9.54 -10.48
CA ILE A 29 -15.78 -8.82 -9.22
C ILE A 29 -16.94 -9.23 -8.32
N GLU A 30 -16.62 -9.65 -7.09
CA GLU A 30 -17.61 -9.76 -6.00
C GLU A 30 -17.29 -8.65 -5.00
N GLN A 31 -18.29 -7.89 -4.59
CA GLN A 31 -18.10 -6.75 -3.70
C GLN A 31 -19.28 -6.61 -2.75
N GLY A 32 -19.06 -5.97 -1.62
CA GLY A 32 -20.12 -5.78 -0.66
C GLY A 32 -19.65 -5.09 0.61
N PHE A 33 -20.49 -5.17 1.64
CA PHE A 33 -20.20 -4.64 2.95
C PHE A 33 -20.35 -5.72 4.01
N VAL A 34 -19.42 -5.73 4.95
CA VAL A 34 -19.50 -6.52 6.18
C VAL A 34 -19.80 -5.58 7.34
N ASN A 35 -20.82 -5.91 8.14
CA ASN A 35 -21.01 -5.22 9.42
C ASN A 35 -19.94 -5.73 10.40
N ALA A 36 -18.87 -4.98 10.54
CA ALA A 36 -17.77 -5.27 11.43
C ALA A 36 -17.95 -4.45 12.72
N ASN A 37 -18.48 -5.10 13.77
CA ASN A 37 -18.65 -4.49 15.09
C ASN A 37 -19.46 -3.17 15.06
N GLY A 38 -20.46 -3.10 14.19
CA GLY A 38 -21.34 -1.93 14.05
C GLY A 38 -20.89 -0.92 12.99
N VAL A 39 -19.79 -1.19 12.27
CA VAL A 39 -19.30 -0.35 11.19
C VAL A 39 -19.34 -1.13 9.87
N MET A 40 -19.82 -0.52 8.80
CA MET A 40 -19.90 -1.15 7.49
C MET A 40 -18.55 -1.07 6.78
N ILE A 41 -17.84 -2.19 6.70
CA ILE A 41 -16.55 -2.33 6.03
C ILE A 41 -16.78 -2.83 4.61
N TYR A 42 -16.32 -2.05 3.63
CA TYR A 42 -16.37 -2.40 2.22
C TYR A 42 -15.27 -3.41 1.86
N TYR A 43 -15.59 -4.32 0.95
CA TYR A 43 -14.63 -5.23 0.34
C TYR A 43 -14.88 -5.42 -1.15
N GLU A 44 -13.80 -5.67 -1.89
CA GLU A 44 -13.82 -6.20 -3.26
C GLU A 44 -13.02 -7.49 -3.33
N GLU A 45 -13.52 -8.43 -4.16
CA GLU A 45 -12.99 -9.78 -4.24
C GLU A 45 -12.77 -10.21 -5.68
N PHE A 46 -11.59 -10.79 -5.95
CA PHE A 46 -11.18 -11.27 -7.26
C PHE A 46 -10.58 -12.68 -7.14
N GLY A 47 -10.76 -13.48 -8.20
CA GLY A 47 -10.14 -14.80 -8.28
C GLY A 47 -10.75 -15.85 -7.38
N SER A 48 -9.98 -16.90 -7.12
CA SER A 48 -10.38 -18.03 -6.28
C SER A 48 -9.14 -18.76 -5.73
N GLY A 49 -9.31 -19.60 -4.71
CA GLY A 49 -8.20 -20.35 -4.10
C GLY A 49 -7.92 -19.95 -2.67
N LYS A 50 -6.64 -19.99 -2.26
CA LYS A 50 -6.26 -19.57 -0.91
C LYS A 50 -6.52 -18.07 -0.71
N PRO A 51 -7.16 -17.65 0.39
CA PRO A 51 -7.47 -16.25 0.60
C PRO A 51 -6.20 -15.42 0.87
N LEU A 52 -6.11 -14.27 0.20
CA LEU A 52 -5.13 -13.23 0.46
C LEU A 52 -5.89 -11.92 0.70
N MET A 53 -5.97 -11.52 1.97
CA MET A 53 -6.54 -10.23 2.33
C MET A 53 -5.48 -9.15 2.24
N ILE A 54 -5.86 -8.02 1.66
CA ILE A 54 -4.99 -6.87 1.41
C ILE A 54 -5.55 -5.67 2.16
N VAL A 55 -4.72 -5.07 3.02
CA VAL A 55 -5.01 -3.85 3.77
C VAL A 55 -4.12 -2.71 3.28
N HIS A 56 -4.75 -1.58 3.03
CA HIS A 56 -4.11 -0.45 2.37
C HIS A 56 -3.34 0.48 3.32
N GLY A 57 -2.60 1.41 2.75
CA GLY A 57 -1.86 2.45 3.45
C GLY A 57 -2.68 3.72 3.70
N GLY A 58 -1.99 4.78 3.99
CA GLY A 58 -2.48 6.07 4.43
C GLY A 58 -1.92 6.37 5.82
N PRO A 59 -2.77 6.42 6.87
CA PRO A 59 -4.17 5.97 7.00
C PRO A 59 -5.16 6.82 6.20
N GLY A 60 -6.30 6.23 5.83
CA GLY A 60 -7.40 6.97 5.20
C GLY A 60 -7.41 6.99 3.67
N ALA A 61 -6.49 6.29 3.00
CA ALA A 61 -6.55 6.06 1.55
C ALA A 61 -7.68 5.07 1.18
N SER A 62 -7.56 4.33 0.09
CA SER A 62 -8.46 3.23 -0.29
C SER A 62 -7.65 2.11 -0.94
N HIS A 63 -8.29 0.95 -1.13
CA HIS A 63 -7.66 -0.18 -1.82
C HIS A 63 -7.37 0.10 -3.30
N ASP A 64 -7.99 1.12 -3.90
CA ASP A 64 -7.95 1.39 -5.35
C ASP A 64 -6.52 1.52 -5.90
N TYR A 65 -5.58 2.04 -5.12
CA TYR A 65 -4.21 2.23 -5.58
C TYR A 65 -3.44 0.91 -5.83
N PHE A 66 -3.92 -0.21 -5.32
CA PHE A 66 -3.36 -1.53 -5.65
C PHE A 66 -3.79 -2.03 -7.03
N LEU A 67 -4.90 -1.50 -7.54
CA LEU A 67 -5.44 -1.93 -8.81
C LEU A 67 -4.84 -1.11 -9.98
N PRO A 68 -4.41 -1.74 -11.06
CA PRO A 68 -4.52 -3.17 -11.40
C PRO A 68 -3.31 -4.03 -10.97
N TYR A 69 -2.35 -3.49 -10.22
CA TYR A 69 -1.02 -4.08 -10.01
C TYR A 69 -1.05 -5.46 -9.33
N LEU A 70 -1.96 -5.68 -8.38
CA LEU A 70 -2.05 -6.95 -7.64
C LEU A 70 -3.01 -7.96 -8.31
N LEU A 71 -3.82 -7.55 -9.29
CA LEU A 71 -4.76 -8.44 -9.97
C LEU A 71 -4.12 -9.70 -10.58
N PRO A 72 -2.87 -9.68 -11.09
CA PRO A 72 -2.26 -10.91 -11.60
C PRO A 72 -2.19 -12.07 -10.60
N LEU A 73 -2.28 -11.80 -9.29
CA LEU A 73 -2.33 -12.83 -8.24
C LEU A 73 -3.67 -13.58 -8.18
N ASP A 74 -4.74 -13.09 -8.82
CA ASP A 74 -6.08 -13.71 -8.85
C ASP A 74 -6.08 -15.10 -9.50
N ARG A 75 -5.04 -15.40 -10.29
CA ARG A 75 -4.84 -16.71 -10.94
C ARG A 75 -4.66 -17.85 -9.93
N HIS A 76 -4.16 -17.54 -8.75
CA HIS A 76 -3.78 -18.52 -7.73
C HIS A 76 -4.42 -18.26 -6.37
N TYR A 77 -4.90 -17.03 -6.13
CA TYR A 77 -5.43 -16.60 -4.84
C TYR A 77 -6.82 -15.98 -4.99
N ARG A 78 -7.61 -16.14 -3.95
CA ARG A 78 -8.81 -15.34 -3.72
C ARG A 78 -8.33 -14.05 -3.05
N LEU A 79 -8.26 -12.96 -3.83
CA LEU A 79 -7.83 -11.64 -3.36
C LEU A 79 -9.02 -10.95 -2.70
N ILE A 80 -8.84 -10.46 -1.49
CA ILE A 80 -9.84 -9.70 -0.76
C ILE A 80 -9.24 -8.34 -0.41
N PHE A 81 -9.62 -7.31 -1.13
CA PHE A 81 -9.28 -5.94 -0.82
C PHE A 81 -10.33 -5.37 0.11
N ILE A 82 -9.91 -4.73 1.19
CA ILE A 82 -10.82 -4.03 2.10
C ILE A 82 -10.45 -2.56 2.18
N ASP A 83 -11.45 -1.71 2.36
CA ASP A 83 -11.24 -0.35 2.85
C ASP A 83 -11.40 -0.37 4.38
N GLU A 84 -10.38 0.08 5.13
CA GLU A 84 -10.48 0.15 6.58
C GLU A 84 -11.60 1.11 7.00
N ARG A 85 -12.07 1.00 8.27
CA ARG A 85 -13.11 1.91 8.80
C ARG A 85 -12.77 3.37 8.53
N GLY A 86 -13.72 4.11 7.99
CA GLY A 86 -13.57 5.52 7.66
C GLY A 86 -12.82 5.82 6.37
N SER A 87 -12.31 4.81 5.67
CA SER A 87 -11.55 4.93 4.42
C SER A 87 -12.39 4.54 3.21
N GLY A 88 -11.99 5.02 2.04
CA GLY A 88 -12.56 4.61 0.76
C GLY A 88 -14.09 4.61 0.73
N LYS A 89 -14.66 3.43 0.47
CA LYS A 89 -16.11 3.17 0.42
C LYS A 89 -16.69 2.69 1.76
N SER A 90 -15.83 2.41 2.77
CA SER A 90 -16.27 2.04 4.12
C SER A 90 -16.95 3.18 4.85
N GLU A 91 -17.76 2.83 5.85
CA GLU A 91 -18.52 3.79 6.62
C GLU A 91 -17.61 4.80 7.35
N ARG A 92 -17.94 6.08 7.18
CA ARG A 92 -17.29 7.18 7.88
C ARG A 92 -17.98 7.46 9.19
N LEU A 93 -17.21 7.61 10.25
CA LEU A 93 -17.72 7.75 11.60
C LEU A 93 -17.75 9.23 12.02
N GLU A 94 -18.82 9.61 12.73
CA GLU A 94 -18.91 10.92 13.37
C GLU A 94 -17.92 11.04 14.54
N ASP A 95 -17.77 9.96 15.30
CA ASP A 95 -16.81 9.88 16.42
C ASP A 95 -15.44 9.40 15.90
N VAL A 96 -14.58 10.37 15.55
CA VAL A 96 -13.22 10.12 15.05
C VAL A 96 -12.33 9.35 16.05
N LYS A 97 -12.67 9.33 17.35
CA LYS A 97 -11.93 8.57 18.36
C LYS A 97 -12.03 7.05 18.17
N GLN A 98 -12.93 6.59 17.33
CA GLN A 98 -13.04 5.19 16.95
C GLN A 98 -12.03 4.79 15.86
N TYR A 99 -11.34 5.72 15.23
CA TYR A 99 -10.25 5.45 14.29
C TYR A 99 -8.98 5.08 15.07
N THR A 100 -8.87 3.81 15.43
CA THR A 100 -7.72 3.25 16.14
C THR A 100 -7.25 1.95 15.51
N VAL A 101 -5.98 1.63 15.66
CA VAL A 101 -5.41 0.36 15.17
C VAL A 101 -6.15 -0.83 15.79
N GLU A 102 -6.46 -0.76 17.08
CA GLU A 102 -7.17 -1.83 17.81
C GLU A 102 -8.54 -2.13 17.21
N ASN A 103 -9.32 -1.09 16.92
CA ASN A 103 -10.64 -1.25 16.29
C ASN A 103 -10.51 -1.81 14.86
N MET A 104 -9.52 -1.36 14.10
CA MET A 104 -9.30 -1.85 12.73
C MET A 104 -8.82 -3.31 12.71
N VAL A 105 -8.05 -3.76 13.71
CA VAL A 105 -7.72 -5.18 13.90
C VAL A 105 -8.99 -6.02 14.07
N GLU A 106 -9.96 -5.54 14.87
CA GLU A 106 -11.24 -6.23 15.06
C GLU A 106 -12.08 -6.24 13.77
N ASP A 107 -12.00 -5.19 12.95
CA ASP A 107 -12.68 -5.16 11.65
C ASP A 107 -12.12 -6.20 10.69
N VAL A 108 -10.78 -6.28 10.57
CA VAL A 108 -10.11 -7.32 9.76
C VAL A 108 -10.57 -8.72 10.17
N GLU A 109 -10.63 -8.98 11.49
CA GLU A 109 -11.10 -10.28 12.01
C GLU A 109 -12.60 -10.51 11.75
N ALA A 110 -13.42 -9.48 11.83
CA ALA A 110 -14.85 -9.57 11.51
C ALA A 110 -15.09 -9.86 10.03
N VAL A 111 -14.34 -9.19 9.13
CA VAL A 111 -14.38 -9.46 7.68
C VAL A 111 -13.92 -10.89 7.40
N ARG A 112 -12.80 -11.34 7.98
CA ARG A 112 -12.31 -12.71 7.84
C ARG A 112 -13.40 -13.74 8.20
N LYS A 113 -14.08 -13.53 9.33
CA LYS A 113 -15.17 -14.43 9.79
C LYS A 113 -16.40 -14.37 8.88
N ALA A 114 -16.84 -13.17 8.51
CA ALA A 114 -18.03 -12.97 7.69
C ALA A 114 -17.89 -13.59 6.29
N LEU A 115 -16.69 -13.53 5.70
CA LEU A 115 -16.40 -14.11 4.39
C LEU A 115 -15.97 -15.60 4.47
N GLY A 116 -15.93 -16.18 5.67
CA GLY A 116 -15.61 -17.59 5.88
C GLY A 116 -14.20 -17.99 5.43
N LEU A 117 -13.20 -17.10 5.58
CA LEU A 117 -11.86 -17.30 4.99
C LEU A 117 -11.03 -18.40 5.68
N GLY A 118 -11.42 -18.84 6.88
CA GLY A 118 -10.61 -19.78 7.67
C GLY A 118 -9.26 -19.15 8.04
N LYS A 119 -8.15 -19.86 7.80
CA LYS A 119 -6.81 -19.26 7.82
C LYS A 119 -6.57 -18.54 6.50
N MET A 120 -6.02 -17.34 6.58
CA MET A 120 -5.75 -16.49 5.41
C MET A 120 -4.29 -16.03 5.33
N ASN A 121 -3.87 -15.59 4.18
CA ASN A 121 -2.68 -14.76 4.01
C ASN A 121 -3.10 -13.30 4.21
N LEU A 122 -2.25 -12.51 4.83
CA LEU A 122 -2.50 -11.08 5.07
C LEU A 122 -1.34 -10.25 4.51
N LEU A 123 -1.65 -9.33 3.61
CA LEU A 123 -0.71 -8.33 3.09
C LEU A 123 -1.09 -6.96 3.63
N GLY A 124 -0.15 -6.28 4.25
CA GLY A 124 -0.31 -4.89 4.65
C GLY A 124 0.77 -4.00 4.03
N HIS A 125 0.34 -2.91 3.40
CA HIS A 125 1.22 -1.93 2.79
C HIS A 125 1.23 -0.64 3.60
N SER A 126 2.42 -0.08 3.83
CA SER A 126 2.55 1.21 4.54
C SER A 126 1.91 1.16 5.93
N TYR A 127 1.01 2.08 6.26
CA TYR A 127 0.19 2.00 7.47
C TYR A 127 -0.55 0.65 7.61
N GLY A 128 -1.06 0.09 6.50
CA GLY A 128 -1.67 -1.26 6.51
C GLY A 128 -0.72 -2.35 7.01
N GLY A 129 0.59 -2.17 6.87
CA GLY A 129 1.60 -3.05 7.45
C GLY A 129 1.70 -2.91 8.98
N VAL A 130 1.48 -1.70 9.53
CA VAL A 130 1.32 -1.49 10.99
C VAL A 130 0.09 -2.23 11.49
N LEU A 131 -1.04 -2.12 10.78
CA LEU A 131 -2.27 -2.85 11.08
C LEU A 131 -2.07 -4.37 11.00
N ALA A 132 -1.38 -4.86 9.97
CA ALA A 132 -1.10 -6.29 9.79
C ALA A 132 -0.20 -6.86 10.89
N GLN A 133 0.80 -6.10 11.37
CA GLN A 133 1.60 -6.47 12.55
C GLN A 133 0.72 -6.57 13.80
N ALA A 134 -0.13 -5.55 14.05
CA ALA A 134 -1.06 -5.56 15.19
C ALA A 134 -2.02 -6.74 15.14
N TYR A 135 -2.55 -7.07 13.95
CA TYR A 135 -3.38 -8.25 13.73
C TYR A 135 -2.61 -9.55 14.04
N ALA A 136 -1.38 -9.68 13.56
CA ALA A 136 -0.55 -10.85 13.82
C ALA A 136 -0.27 -11.03 15.32
N PHE A 137 -0.05 -9.96 16.09
CA PHE A 137 0.13 -10.07 17.54
C PHE A 137 -1.09 -10.61 18.28
N LYS A 138 -2.28 -10.45 17.74
CA LYS A 138 -3.52 -10.86 18.38
C LYS A 138 -4.10 -12.15 17.81
N TYR A 139 -3.95 -12.36 16.50
CA TYR A 139 -4.69 -13.39 15.75
C TYR A 139 -3.77 -14.19 14.80
N GLN A 140 -2.47 -14.36 15.10
CA GLN A 140 -1.58 -15.10 14.20
C GLN A 140 -1.99 -16.53 13.94
N GLU A 141 -2.79 -17.16 14.83
CA GLU A 141 -3.34 -18.50 14.60
C GLU A 141 -4.32 -18.56 13.42
N ASN A 142 -4.88 -17.41 13.02
CA ASN A 142 -5.77 -17.26 11.88
C ASN A 142 -5.01 -16.91 10.58
N LEU A 143 -3.69 -16.76 10.65
CA LEU A 143 -2.84 -16.50 9.50
C LEU A 143 -2.12 -17.75 9.02
N SER A 144 -2.02 -17.91 7.70
CA SER A 144 -1.09 -18.85 7.05
C SER A 144 0.26 -18.17 6.79
N HIS A 145 0.23 -16.94 6.26
CA HIS A 145 1.40 -16.12 5.97
C HIS A 145 1.10 -14.66 6.24
N LEU A 146 2.16 -13.90 6.54
CA LEU A 146 2.12 -12.45 6.70
C LEU A 146 3.04 -11.81 5.66
N ILE A 147 2.59 -10.74 5.00
CA ILE A 147 3.39 -9.96 4.06
C ILE A 147 3.37 -8.51 4.52
N LEU A 148 4.54 -7.99 4.87
CA LEU A 148 4.75 -6.61 5.33
C LEU A 148 5.47 -5.84 4.22
N CYS A 149 4.73 -4.94 3.56
CA CYS A 149 5.19 -4.22 2.39
C CYS A 149 5.40 -2.74 2.74
N SER A 150 6.63 -2.23 2.58
CA SER A 150 6.94 -0.79 2.71
C SER A 150 6.37 -0.18 4.00
N THR A 151 6.72 -0.74 5.17
CA THR A 151 6.11 -0.41 6.46
C THR A 151 7.14 -0.25 7.58
N PHE A 152 6.66 0.07 8.76
CA PHE A 152 7.51 0.33 9.92
C PHE A 152 6.95 -0.33 11.20
N PRO A 153 7.82 -0.68 12.16
CA PRO A 153 7.42 -1.27 13.44
C PRO A 153 7.28 -0.24 14.57
N SER A 154 7.78 0.99 14.38
CA SER A 154 7.87 2.01 15.43
C SER A 154 7.66 3.40 14.84
N THR A 155 6.73 4.15 15.42
CA THR A 155 6.50 5.55 15.05
C THR A 155 7.67 6.45 15.42
N SER A 156 8.33 6.20 16.54
CA SER A 156 9.51 7.01 16.91
C SER A 156 10.63 6.87 15.88
N MET A 157 10.88 5.64 15.41
CA MET A 157 11.88 5.40 14.34
C MET A 157 11.45 5.99 13.00
N MET A 158 10.16 5.92 12.67
CA MET A 158 9.64 6.54 11.45
C MET A 158 9.80 8.07 11.49
N ASN A 159 9.53 8.69 12.62
CA ASN A 159 9.76 10.13 12.80
C ASN A 159 11.25 10.51 12.62
N GLU A 160 12.20 9.65 13.03
CA GLU A 160 13.63 9.87 12.74
C GLU A 160 13.94 9.77 11.24
N VAL A 161 13.25 8.89 10.50
CA VAL A 161 13.36 8.82 9.04
C VAL A 161 12.84 10.11 8.40
N PHE A 162 11.72 10.64 8.87
CA PHE A 162 11.17 11.90 8.37
C PHE A 162 12.09 13.09 8.59
N VAL A 163 12.81 13.15 9.72
CA VAL A 163 13.85 14.16 9.92
C VAL A 163 14.91 14.06 8.83
N LYS A 164 15.38 12.86 8.51
CA LYS A 164 16.38 12.65 7.45
C LYS A 164 15.85 13.02 6.06
N ILE A 165 14.58 12.68 5.76
CA ILE A 165 13.92 13.09 4.51
C ILE A 165 13.90 14.62 4.40
N LYS A 166 13.49 15.33 5.45
CA LYS A 166 13.50 16.81 5.46
C LYS A 166 14.92 17.38 5.34
N ASP A 167 15.92 16.76 5.96
CA ASP A 167 17.31 17.20 5.86
C ASP A 167 17.91 17.02 4.45
N ASN A 168 17.42 16.06 3.71
CA ASN A 168 17.81 15.83 2.30
C ASN A 168 17.12 16.76 1.29
N MET A 169 16.08 17.50 1.70
CA MET A 169 15.43 18.49 0.84
C MET A 169 16.34 19.67 0.55
N THR A 170 16.07 20.37 -0.57
CA THR A 170 16.71 21.68 -0.78
C THR A 170 16.37 22.63 0.37
N PRO A 171 17.26 23.57 0.74
CA PRO A 171 16.99 24.54 1.78
C PRO A 171 15.69 25.32 1.54
N GLU A 172 15.42 25.69 0.31
CA GLU A 172 14.23 26.44 -0.11
C GLU A 172 12.94 25.65 0.11
N LEU A 173 12.92 24.37 -0.27
CA LEU A 173 11.75 23.50 -0.07
C LEU A 173 11.50 23.27 1.41
N ARG A 174 12.57 22.96 2.17
CA ARG A 174 12.47 22.74 3.61
C ARG A 174 11.97 23.98 4.36
N GLU A 175 12.47 25.16 4.03
CA GLU A 175 12.01 26.43 4.61
C GLU A 175 10.55 26.71 4.29
N ARG A 176 10.13 26.48 3.04
CA ARG A 176 8.73 26.63 2.60
C ARG A 176 7.80 25.70 3.38
N ILE A 177 8.15 24.43 3.53
CA ILE A 177 7.37 23.46 4.29
C ILE A 177 7.29 23.86 5.77
N ASN A 178 8.42 24.18 6.41
CA ASN A 178 8.46 24.58 7.82
C ASN A 178 7.63 25.85 8.09
N LYS A 179 7.63 26.78 7.16
CA LYS A 179 6.79 28.00 7.25
C LYS A 179 5.32 27.63 7.25
N MET A 180 4.86 26.83 6.28
CA MET A 180 3.46 26.41 6.20
C MET A 180 3.04 25.60 7.43
N GLU A 181 3.88 24.71 7.95
CA GLU A 181 3.63 23.96 9.18
C GLU A 181 3.46 24.90 10.39
N SER A 182 4.24 25.98 10.47
CA SER A 182 4.14 26.95 11.57
C SER A 182 2.95 27.91 11.46
N GLU A 183 2.47 28.18 10.25
CA GLU A 183 1.33 29.08 9.96
C GLU A 183 -0.01 28.35 9.93
N GLY A 184 -0.01 27.02 9.90
CA GLY A 184 -1.18 26.13 9.80
C GLY A 184 -1.39 25.59 8.39
N LEU A 185 -1.43 24.26 8.33
CA LEU A 185 -1.42 23.50 7.07
C LEU A 185 -2.79 23.01 6.62
N PHE A 186 -3.84 23.27 7.43
CA PHE A 186 -5.21 22.84 7.09
C PHE A 186 -6.03 24.02 6.55
N GLY A 187 -6.87 23.74 5.55
CA GLY A 187 -7.78 24.72 4.96
C GLY A 187 -8.74 25.35 5.97
N HIS A 188 -9.15 26.58 5.72
CA HIS A 188 -10.05 27.37 6.56
C HIS A 188 -11.48 27.51 6.00
N GLY A 189 -11.77 26.87 4.86
CA GLY A 189 -13.04 26.96 4.14
C GLY A 189 -14.22 26.24 4.81
N LEU A 190 -15.00 25.53 4.02
CA LEU A 190 -16.14 24.72 4.47
C LEU A 190 -15.70 23.61 5.45
N PRO A 191 -16.58 23.04 6.27
CA PRO A 191 -16.21 22.05 7.28
C PRO A 191 -15.36 20.88 6.77
N TYR A 192 -15.62 20.41 5.54
CA TYR A 192 -14.84 19.34 4.91
C TYR A 192 -13.44 19.80 4.45
N GLU A 193 -13.26 21.10 4.14
CA GLU A 193 -11.97 21.68 3.74
C GLU A 193 -11.07 21.96 4.94
N ARG A 194 -11.65 22.21 6.13
CA ARG A 194 -10.88 22.51 7.35
C ARG A 194 -10.05 21.33 7.85
N ASN A 195 -10.39 20.13 7.43
CA ASN A 195 -9.70 18.92 7.85
C ASN A 195 -8.66 18.43 6.83
N ARG A 196 -8.58 19.02 5.64
CA ARG A 196 -7.62 18.65 4.59
C ARG A 196 -6.44 19.63 4.56
N TYR A 197 -5.32 19.15 4.09
CA TYR A 197 -4.20 20.03 3.78
C TYR A 197 -4.57 21.04 2.70
N THR A 198 -3.97 22.22 2.78
CA THR A 198 -4.02 23.19 1.67
C THR A 198 -3.32 22.60 0.45
N ASP A 199 -3.76 23.01 -0.75
CA ASP A 199 -3.15 22.50 -1.99
C ASP A 199 -1.67 22.89 -2.09
N GLU A 200 -1.28 24.06 -1.60
CA GLU A 200 0.12 24.48 -1.54
C GLU A 200 0.96 23.54 -0.66
N TYR A 201 0.43 23.12 0.50
CA TYR A 201 1.14 22.20 1.39
C TYR A 201 1.23 20.81 0.77
N LYS A 202 0.16 20.29 0.15
CA LYS A 202 0.19 19.00 -0.56
C LYS A 202 1.25 19.00 -1.67
N ILE A 203 1.29 20.05 -2.49
CA ILE A 203 2.30 20.16 -3.56
C ILE A 203 3.71 20.15 -2.97
N ALA A 204 3.95 20.92 -1.90
CA ALA A 204 5.28 20.98 -1.30
C ALA A 204 5.67 19.67 -0.59
N ALA A 205 4.79 19.15 0.27
CA ALA A 205 5.11 17.98 1.10
C ALA A 205 5.06 16.67 0.30
N TRP A 206 3.99 16.44 -0.45
CA TRP A 206 3.81 15.18 -1.21
C TRP A 206 4.43 15.25 -2.60
N GLY A 207 4.13 16.31 -3.35
CA GLY A 207 4.58 16.44 -4.73
C GLY A 207 6.08 16.66 -4.87
N GLU A 208 6.68 17.47 -4.02
CA GLU A 208 8.12 17.78 -4.11
C GLU A 208 8.95 17.03 -3.06
N GLY A 209 8.42 16.89 -1.85
CA GLY A 209 9.15 16.29 -0.72
C GLY A 209 9.17 14.78 -0.71
N TYR A 210 8.01 14.13 -0.81
CA TYR A 210 7.90 12.66 -0.81
C TYR A 210 8.05 12.02 -2.17
N PHE A 211 7.67 12.69 -3.25
CA PHE A 211 7.63 12.09 -4.57
C PHE A 211 8.90 11.29 -4.95
N PRO A 212 10.13 11.74 -4.63
CA PRO A 212 11.34 10.97 -4.90
C PRO A 212 11.43 9.63 -4.15
N TYR A 213 10.66 9.47 -3.06
CA TYR A 213 10.63 8.26 -2.23
C TYR A 213 9.42 7.38 -2.53
N LEU A 214 8.38 7.92 -3.21
CA LEU A 214 7.21 7.16 -3.63
C LEU A 214 7.51 6.32 -4.86
N TYR A 215 8.15 6.91 -5.87
CA TYR A 215 8.42 6.30 -7.17
C TYR A 215 9.84 6.52 -7.63
N GLN A 216 10.44 5.49 -8.23
CA GLN A 216 11.78 5.57 -8.82
C GLN A 216 11.79 5.32 -10.32
N ARG A 217 10.84 4.57 -10.87
CA ARG A 217 10.85 4.14 -12.27
C ARG A 217 9.61 4.55 -13.05
N ASN A 218 8.45 4.47 -12.44
CA ASN A 218 7.16 4.68 -13.09
C ASN A 218 6.36 5.75 -12.35
N PRO A 219 6.88 6.99 -12.27
CA PRO A 219 6.15 8.05 -11.57
C PRO A 219 4.83 8.32 -12.28
N ASP A 220 3.76 8.36 -11.52
CA ASP A 220 2.48 8.89 -11.96
C ASP A 220 2.41 10.36 -11.54
N PRO A 221 2.59 11.31 -12.47
CA PRO A 221 2.61 12.73 -12.12
C PRO A 221 1.24 13.25 -11.65
N ASP A 222 0.17 12.52 -11.97
CA ASP A 222 -1.20 12.87 -11.59
C ASP A 222 -1.64 12.14 -10.30
N TYR A 223 -0.75 11.32 -9.71
CA TYR A 223 -1.04 10.63 -8.46
C TYR A 223 -1.24 11.62 -7.31
N ASP A 224 -2.44 11.66 -6.77
CA ASP A 224 -2.76 12.34 -5.52
C ASP A 224 -3.19 11.26 -4.50
N PRO A 225 -2.38 10.99 -3.47
CA PRO A 225 -2.74 10.01 -2.44
C PRO A 225 -4.01 10.39 -1.68
N ALA A 226 -4.42 11.66 -1.77
CA ALA A 226 -5.67 12.17 -1.23
C ALA A 226 -6.75 12.40 -2.29
N ALA A 227 -6.65 11.72 -3.43
CA ALA A 227 -7.70 11.70 -4.45
C ALA A 227 -9.04 11.17 -3.90
N ASP A 228 -10.01 10.98 -4.75
CA ASP A 228 -11.36 10.59 -4.40
C ASP A 228 -11.41 9.48 -3.33
N GLY A 229 -12.13 9.74 -2.25
CA GLY A 229 -12.30 8.79 -1.17
C GLY A 229 -11.34 8.92 0.01
N PHE A 230 -10.29 9.75 -0.04
CA PHE A 230 -9.38 9.95 1.08
C PHE A 230 -10.09 10.52 2.32
N SER A 231 -9.78 9.98 3.48
CA SER A 231 -10.41 10.36 4.74
C SER A 231 -9.55 11.30 5.57
N TRP A 232 -9.69 12.59 5.34
CA TRP A 232 -8.95 13.61 6.07
C TRP A 232 -9.22 13.63 7.58
N ALA A 233 -10.46 13.33 7.99
CA ALA A 233 -10.81 13.27 9.42
C ALA A 233 -10.08 12.11 10.12
N LEU A 234 -10.03 10.94 9.48
CA LEU A 234 -9.28 9.79 9.94
C LEU A 234 -7.77 10.08 9.93
N TYR A 235 -7.26 10.61 8.82
CA TYR A 235 -5.85 10.95 8.67
C TYR A 235 -5.37 11.87 9.80
N ARG A 236 -6.10 12.96 10.02
CA ARG A 236 -5.79 13.92 11.09
C ARG A 236 -5.84 13.31 12.50
N GLU A 237 -6.78 12.40 12.76
CA GLU A 237 -6.87 11.72 14.07
C GLU A 237 -5.72 10.75 14.28
N MET A 238 -5.34 10.00 13.24
CA MET A 238 -4.36 8.93 13.35
C MET A 238 -2.93 9.40 13.09
N TRP A 239 -2.70 10.14 12.00
CA TRP A 239 -1.38 10.67 11.66
C TRP A 239 -1.02 11.87 12.52
N GLY A 240 -1.91 12.88 12.55
CA GLY A 240 -1.73 14.05 13.37
C GLY A 240 -2.04 15.37 12.67
N SER A 241 -1.62 16.47 13.28
CA SER A 241 -1.94 17.81 12.82
C SER A 241 -0.75 18.77 12.74
N ASN A 242 0.47 18.31 13.02
CA ASN A 242 1.66 19.16 13.06
C ASN A 242 2.56 19.04 11.82
N GLY A 243 2.12 18.32 10.79
CA GLY A 243 2.80 18.22 9.52
C GLY A 243 2.87 16.80 9.00
N GLU A 244 3.28 16.68 7.77
CA GLU A 244 3.42 15.38 7.09
C GLU A 244 4.61 14.58 7.65
N TYR A 245 5.67 15.25 8.01
CA TYR A 245 6.94 14.64 8.45
C TYR A 245 7.00 14.43 9.96
N ILE A 246 5.84 14.24 10.59
CA ILE A 246 5.73 13.86 12.00
C ILE A 246 4.42 13.13 12.25
N ILE A 247 4.50 11.95 12.82
CA ILE A 247 3.33 11.21 13.29
C ILE A 247 3.12 11.54 14.76
N ASP A 248 2.12 12.38 15.05
CA ASP A 248 1.79 12.83 16.40
C ASP A 248 0.32 12.63 16.79
N GLY A 249 -0.48 12.05 15.89
CA GLY A 249 -1.83 11.57 16.14
C GLY A 249 -1.86 10.35 17.06
N ASN A 250 -2.90 9.55 17.00
CA ASN A 250 -2.98 8.37 17.88
C ASN A 250 -2.01 7.25 17.49
N LEU A 251 -1.49 7.24 16.25
CA LEU A 251 -0.39 6.34 15.83
C LEU A 251 0.94 6.62 16.54
N LYS A 252 1.09 7.75 17.25
CA LYS A 252 2.33 8.07 17.98
C LYS A 252 2.73 7.01 19.02
N SER A 253 1.79 6.20 19.47
CA SER A 253 2.02 5.13 20.46
C SER A 253 2.43 3.79 19.83
N VAL A 254 2.50 3.70 18.50
CA VAL A 254 2.92 2.47 17.82
C VAL A 254 4.39 2.20 18.12
N GLU A 255 4.62 1.11 18.89
CA GLU A 255 5.93 0.58 19.21
C GLU A 255 5.84 -0.95 19.29
N TYR A 256 6.26 -1.59 18.23
CA TYR A 256 6.15 -3.05 18.07
C TYR A 256 7.49 -3.77 18.10
N THR A 257 8.59 -3.02 18.13
CA THR A 257 9.96 -3.54 17.99
C THR A 257 10.25 -4.70 18.94
N ASP A 258 9.86 -4.56 20.22
CA ASP A 258 10.09 -5.59 21.23
C ASP A 258 9.13 -6.78 21.14
N ARG A 259 8.06 -6.67 20.33
CA ARG A 259 7.06 -7.72 20.12
C ARG A 259 7.25 -8.51 18.83
N LEU A 260 8.02 -8.01 17.87
CA LEU A 260 8.24 -8.65 16.56
C LEU A 260 8.68 -10.11 16.69
N HIS A 261 9.51 -10.42 17.67
CA HIS A 261 9.97 -11.79 17.93
C HIS A 261 8.85 -12.78 18.29
N THR A 262 7.65 -12.28 18.61
CA THR A 262 6.47 -13.13 18.93
C THR A 262 5.70 -13.59 17.69
N ILE A 263 5.96 -13.00 16.53
CA ILE A 263 5.42 -13.44 15.24
C ILE A 263 6.16 -14.74 14.86
N LYS A 264 5.42 -15.85 14.70
CA LYS A 264 5.97 -17.18 14.45
C LYS A 264 5.50 -17.79 13.13
N ILE A 265 4.61 -17.10 12.43
CA ILE A 265 4.13 -17.51 11.12
C ILE A 265 5.14 -17.11 10.04
N PRO A 266 5.20 -17.82 8.90
CA PRO A 266 6.00 -17.39 7.77
C PRO A 266 5.69 -15.92 7.41
N THR A 267 6.75 -15.11 7.31
CA THR A 267 6.62 -13.67 7.08
C THR A 267 7.54 -13.22 5.95
N LEU A 268 6.98 -12.58 4.94
CA LEU A 268 7.73 -11.85 3.92
C LEU A 268 7.73 -10.36 4.28
N ILE A 269 8.89 -9.75 4.23
CA ILE A 269 9.08 -8.31 4.37
C ILE A 269 9.65 -7.79 3.06
N ASN A 270 9.06 -6.76 2.51
CA ASN A 270 9.59 -6.14 1.30
C ASN A 270 9.49 -4.62 1.32
N CYS A 271 10.41 -3.95 0.63
CA CYS A 271 10.42 -2.50 0.43
C CYS A 271 11.24 -2.12 -0.81
N GLY A 272 11.13 -0.88 -1.26
CA GLY A 272 12.04 -0.31 -2.25
C GLY A 272 13.39 0.08 -1.64
N ASP A 273 14.45 0.16 -2.47
CA ASP A 273 15.78 0.60 -2.04
C ASP A 273 15.85 2.11 -1.73
N ASN A 274 14.84 2.86 -2.17
CA ASN A 274 14.67 4.29 -1.85
C ASN A 274 13.27 4.59 -1.30
N ASP A 275 12.77 3.73 -0.43
CA ASP A 275 11.45 3.81 0.18
C ASP A 275 11.39 4.89 1.28
N GLU A 276 10.26 5.60 1.38
CA GLU A 276 10.01 6.56 2.48
C GLU A 276 10.00 5.91 3.86
N CYS A 277 9.57 4.62 3.96
CA CYS A 277 9.66 3.85 5.19
C CYS A 277 11.06 3.31 5.47
N ALA A 278 12.05 3.75 4.73
CA ALA A 278 13.46 3.40 4.78
C ALA A 278 13.79 1.90 4.88
N PRO A 279 14.64 1.34 4.01
CA PRO A 279 15.00 -0.07 4.03
C PRO A 279 15.50 -0.57 5.39
N SER A 280 16.14 0.31 6.16
CA SER A 280 16.65 -0.02 7.52
C SER A 280 15.54 -0.45 8.49
N LEU A 281 14.29 0.01 8.32
CA LEU A 281 13.17 -0.44 9.14
C LEU A 281 12.70 -1.84 8.73
N SER A 282 12.76 -2.16 7.44
CA SER A 282 12.49 -3.51 6.93
C SER A 282 13.58 -4.51 7.35
N GLU A 283 14.84 -4.11 7.32
CA GLU A 283 15.99 -4.88 7.83
C GLU A 283 15.84 -5.17 9.32
N LEU A 284 15.44 -4.18 10.13
CA LEU A 284 15.18 -4.34 11.56
C LEU A 284 14.03 -5.33 11.80
N MET A 285 12.94 -5.25 11.06
CA MET A 285 11.83 -6.20 11.18
C MET A 285 12.29 -7.62 10.82
N HIS A 286 13.10 -7.77 9.77
CA HIS A 286 13.68 -9.05 9.37
C HIS A 286 14.60 -9.64 10.45
N GLU A 287 15.45 -8.82 11.06
CA GLU A 287 16.32 -9.24 12.18
C GLU A 287 15.49 -9.79 13.36
N LYS A 288 14.36 -9.15 13.64
CA LYS A 288 13.56 -9.44 14.84
C LYS A 288 12.45 -10.47 14.65
N ILE A 289 11.95 -10.69 13.43
CA ILE A 289 10.91 -11.70 13.14
C ILE A 289 11.61 -13.00 12.75
N PRO A 290 11.57 -14.06 13.60
CA PRO A 290 12.30 -15.30 13.34
C PRO A 290 11.82 -16.00 12.07
N GLY A 291 12.75 -16.32 11.15
CA GLY A 291 12.45 -17.03 9.92
C GLY A 291 11.71 -16.21 8.87
N SER A 292 11.66 -14.90 9.00
CA SER A 292 11.16 -14.04 7.93
C SER A 292 12.09 -14.03 6.72
N GLU A 293 11.54 -13.65 5.57
CA GLU A 293 12.28 -13.39 4.33
C GLU A 293 12.28 -11.88 4.08
N LEU A 294 13.38 -11.35 3.52
CA LEU A 294 13.50 -9.94 3.18
C LEU A 294 13.80 -9.79 1.68
N VAL A 295 13.03 -8.94 1.01
CA VAL A 295 13.25 -8.54 -0.39
C VAL A 295 13.32 -7.01 -0.48
N ILE A 296 14.47 -6.48 -0.89
CA ILE A 296 14.62 -5.06 -1.21
C ILE A 296 14.64 -4.91 -2.73
N PHE A 297 13.67 -4.19 -3.27
CA PHE A 297 13.50 -3.99 -4.71
C PHE A 297 14.43 -2.88 -5.20
N PRO A 298 15.32 -3.15 -6.17
CA PRO A 298 16.22 -2.14 -6.70
C PRO A 298 15.46 -1.13 -7.56
N GLN A 299 15.88 0.14 -7.50
CA GLN A 299 15.26 1.24 -8.23
C GLN A 299 13.74 1.31 -7.97
N SER A 300 13.37 1.28 -6.71
CA SER A 300 11.98 1.30 -6.27
C SER A 300 11.83 2.19 -5.05
N GLY A 301 10.75 2.95 -5.04
CA GLY A 301 10.29 3.72 -3.88
C GLY A 301 9.25 2.94 -3.07
N HIS A 302 8.39 3.68 -2.41
CA HIS A 302 7.32 3.18 -1.56
C HIS A 302 6.29 2.33 -2.31
N MET A 303 5.99 2.70 -3.56
CA MET A 303 5.05 2.01 -4.43
C MET A 303 5.75 0.88 -5.21
N THR A 304 6.26 -0.12 -4.48
CA THR A 304 7.08 -1.21 -5.04
C THR A 304 6.37 -2.00 -6.15
N PHE A 305 5.07 -2.20 -6.03
CA PHE A 305 4.23 -2.90 -7.02
C PHE A 305 4.02 -2.06 -8.30
N VAL A 306 4.23 -0.74 -8.24
CA VAL A 306 4.22 0.15 -9.42
C VAL A 306 5.59 0.17 -10.09
N ASP A 307 6.66 0.36 -9.31
CA ASP A 307 8.02 0.45 -9.82
C ASP A 307 8.55 -0.89 -10.35
N GLN A 308 8.26 -1.98 -9.65
CA GLN A 308 8.78 -3.32 -9.94
C GLN A 308 7.67 -4.39 -10.01
N PRO A 309 6.61 -4.20 -10.83
CA PRO A 309 5.40 -5.04 -10.78
C PRO A 309 5.69 -6.53 -10.93
N ASN A 310 6.55 -6.93 -11.89
CA ASN A 310 6.85 -8.33 -12.12
C ASN A 310 7.67 -8.96 -10.97
N MET A 311 8.61 -8.21 -10.40
CA MET A 311 9.41 -8.69 -9.25
C MET A 311 8.53 -8.78 -8.01
N PHE A 312 7.63 -7.81 -7.82
CA PHE A 312 6.70 -7.78 -6.69
C PHE A 312 5.77 -9.00 -6.72
N ILE A 313 5.07 -9.23 -7.83
CA ILE A 313 4.18 -10.39 -8.00
C ILE A 313 4.95 -11.70 -7.79
N LYS A 314 6.13 -11.84 -8.44
CA LYS A 314 6.94 -13.04 -8.29
C LYS A 314 7.38 -13.28 -6.84
N SER A 315 7.76 -12.25 -6.09
CA SER A 315 8.18 -12.40 -4.69
C SER A 315 7.05 -12.94 -3.81
N ILE A 316 5.81 -12.52 -4.06
CA ILE A 316 4.62 -13.01 -3.35
C ILE A 316 4.31 -14.45 -3.75
N GLU A 317 4.33 -14.76 -5.05
CA GLU A 317 4.07 -16.12 -5.53
C GLU A 317 5.11 -17.11 -5.00
N ASP A 318 6.40 -16.79 -5.07
CA ASP A 318 7.49 -17.64 -4.55
C ASP A 318 7.33 -17.90 -3.04
N PHE A 319 6.92 -16.90 -2.28
CA PHE A 319 6.75 -16.98 -0.82
C PHE A 319 5.49 -17.75 -0.39
N LEU A 320 4.39 -17.65 -1.14
CA LEU A 320 3.10 -18.26 -0.77
C LEU A 320 2.95 -19.70 -1.29
N HIS A 321 3.91 -20.21 -2.09
CA HIS A 321 3.94 -21.59 -2.55
C HIS A 321 4.40 -22.51 -1.44
#